data_336551f416b232c822749001819c4920
#
_entry.id   336551f416b232c822749001819c4920
#
_cell.length_a   1.000
_cell.length_b   1.000
_cell.length_c   1.000
_cell.angle_alpha   90.00
_cell.angle_beta   90.00
_cell.angle_gamma   90.00
#
_symmetry.space_group_name_H-M   'P 1'
#
loop_
_entity.id
_entity.type
_entity.pdbx_description
1 polymer ?
#
loop_
_entity_poly.entity_id
_entity_poly.type
_entity_poly.pdbx_seq_one_letter_code
_entity_poly.pdbx_strand_id
1 'polypeptide(L)'
;DWDRGKLLSLAQSIEHNHPLSSRTRTLFVNISELCQRDSGTGVQRVVRSLLRELVESPPQGYIVEPVYSTVDSEGYQYAHQYGNTLFGDNFYPSSDSPIEYASGDIFLGLDLQHHVIAAQANTLKFLQTAGVQIWFVVYDLLPIQFPDFWNPQANVSKMHQDWLEVAASFSGVLCISGTVADE
;
A
#
# COMPACT_ATOMS: atom_id res chain seq x y z
N ASP A 1 -32.04 -8.66 11.52
CA ASP A 1 -30.85 -7.81 11.49
C ASP A 1 -29.61 -8.66 11.37
N TRP A 2 -28.91 -8.52 10.25
CA TRP A 2 -27.60 -9.14 10.03
C TRP A 2 -26.55 -8.24 10.66
N ASP A 3 -25.92 -8.71 11.72
CA ASP A 3 -24.78 -7.98 12.26
C ASP A 3 -23.53 -8.18 11.35
N ARG A 4 -22.57 -7.26 11.47
CA ARG A 4 -21.34 -7.28 10.68
C ARG A 4 -20.56 -8.60 10.82
N GLY A 5 -20.61 -9.24 11.99
CA GLY A 5 -19.94 -10.53 12.25
C GLY A 5 -20.55 -11.67 11.45
N LYS A 6 -21.88 -11.72 11.35
CA LYS A 6 -22.58 -12.73 10.55
C LYS A 6 -22.36 -12.55 9.05
N LEU A 7 -22.32 -11.28 8.58
CA LEU A 7 -22.01 -10.98 7.19
C LEU A 7 -20.59 -11.40 6.82
N LEU A 8 -19.62 -11.13 7.68
CA LEU A 8 -18.23 -11.58 7.50
C LEU A 8 -18.11 -13.10 7.47
N SER A 9 -18.75 -13.78 8.40
CA SER A 9 -18.75 -15.26 8.45
C SER A 9 -19.39 -15.86 7.20
N LEU A 10 -20.47 -15.27 6.70
CA LEU A 10 -21.12 -15.70 5.46
C LEU A 10 -20.20 -15.46 4.26
N ALA A 11 -19.58 -14.29 4.16
CA ALA A 11 -18.64 -13.97 3.08
C ALA A 11 -17.46 -14.95 3.06
N GLN A 12 -16.85 -15.23 4.21
CA GLN A 12 -15.78 -16.23 4.34
C GLN A 12 -16.25 -17.65 3.95
N SER A 13 -17.47 -18.03 4.32
CA SER A 13 -18.02 -19.32 3.92
C SER A 13 -18.25 -19.41 2.41
N ILE A 14 -18.71 -18.34 1.79
CA ILE A 14 -18.89 -18.27 0.33
C ILE A 14 -17.52 -18.37 -0.36
N GLU A 15 -16.53 -17.61 0.08
CA GLU A 15 -15.16 -17.64 -0.47
C GLU A 15 -14.54 -19.03 -0.35
N HIS A 16 -14.69 -19.69 0.80
CA HIS A 16 -14.16 -21.04 1.02
C HIS A 16 -14.81 -22.09 0.11
N ASN A 17 -16.11 -21.98 -0.12
CA ASN A 17 -16.85 -22.94 -0.95
C ASN A 17 -16.80 -22.66 -2.44
N HIS A 18 -16.46 -21.43 -2.81
CA HIS A 18 -16.30 -20.98 -4.20
C HIS A 18 -14.97 -20.26 -4.40
N PRO A 19 -13.82 -20.96 -4.22
CA PRO A 19 -12.53 -20.34 -4.44
C PRO A 19 -12.41 -19.84 -5.88
N LEU A 20 -11.95 -18.61 -6.05
CA LEU A 20 -11.67 -18.01 -7.36
C LEU A 20 -10.44 -18.70 -7.98
N SER A 21 -10.58 -19.95 -8.38
CA SER A 21 -9.49 -20.85 -8.79
C SER A 21 -8.78 -20.48 -10.11
N SER A 22 -9.20 -19.41 -10.77
CA SER A 22 -8.61 -18.96 -12.02
C SER A 22 -8.28 -17.45 -12.08
N ARG A 23 -8.44 -16.72 -10.96
CA ARG A 23 -8.11 -15.29 -10.92
C ARG A 23 -6.60 -15.11 -10.90
N THR A 24 -6.06 -14.27 -11.77
CA THR A 24 -4.69 -13.76 -11.65
C THR A 24 -4.59 -12.95 -10.35
N ARG A 25 -3.55 -13.21 -9.55
CA ARG A 25 -3.31 -12.47 -8.31
C ARG A 25 -3.00 -11.01 -8.59
N THR A 26 -3.34 -10.15 -7.65
CA THR A 26 -3.08 -8.72 -7.76
C THR A 26 -1.96 -8.30 -6.83
N LEU A 27 -1.03 -7.51 -7.36
CA LEU A 27 -0.07 -6.73 -6.58
C LEU A 27 -0.61 -5.30 -6.51
N PHE A 28 -1.23 -4.96 -5.37
CA PHE A 28 -1.66 -3.60 -5.07
C PHE A 28 -0.44 -2.77 -4.66
N VAL A 29 -0.15 -1.71 -5.39
CA VAL A 29 0.97 -0.81 -5.11
C VAL A 29 0.43 0.50 -4.55
N ASN A 30 0.62 0.71 -3.24
CA ASN A 30 0.15 1.92 -2.58
C ASN A 30 1.04 3.11 -2.93
N ILE A 31 0.41 4.14 -3.49
CA ILE A 31 1.00 5.40 -3.92
C ILE A 31 0.22 6.61 -3.36
N SER A 32 -0.27 6.49 -2.13
CA SER A 32 -1.14 7.50 -1.51
C SER A 32 -0.51 8.89 -1.43
N GLU A 33 0.80 9.01 -1.19
CA GLU A 33 1.50 10.31 -1.17
C GLU A 33 1.56 10.93 -2.56
N LEU A 34 1.89 10.13 -3.59
CA LEU A 34 1.91 10.61 -4.97
C LEU A 34 0.55 11.14 -5.42
N CYS A 35 -0.53 10.44 -5.07
CA CYS A 35 -1.89 10.84 -5.43
C CYS A 35 -2.33 12.13 -4.74
N GLN A 36 -1.87 12.37 -3.51
CA GLN A 36 -2.28 13.53 -2.71
C GLN A 36 -1.36 14.74 -2.93
N ARG A 37 -0.05 14.51 -3.04
CA ARG A 37 0.94 15.58 -3.13
C ARG A 37 2.20 15.11 -3.86
N ASP A 38 2.26 15.39 -5.14
CA ASP A 38 3.45 15.17 -5.95
C ASP A 38 4.41 16.37 -5.86
N SER A 39 5.35 16.31 -4.95
CA SER A 39 6.35 17.37 -4.70
C SER A 39 7.68 17.14 -5.45
N GLY A 40 7.80 16.07 -6.25
CA GLY A 40 9.00 15.76 -7.03
C GLY A 40 10.23 15.41 -6.20
N THR A 41 10.06 14.94 -4.94
CA THR A 41 11.16 14.54 -4.06
C THR A 41 11.94 13.34 -4.61
N GLY A 42 13.12 13.07 -4.04
CA GLY A 42 13.94 11.90 -4.42
C GLY A 42 13.17 10.60 -4.26
N VAL A 43 12.51 10.40 -3.11
CA VAL A 43 11.68 9.21 -2.85
C VAL A 43 10.55 9.09 -3.89
N GLN A 44 9.83 10.16 -4.16
CA GLN A 44 8.73 10.13 -5.14
C GLN A 44 9.20 9.82 -6.57
N ARG A 45 10.43 10.21 -6.96
CA ARG A 45 11.01 9.80 -8.25
C ARG A 45 11.27 8.29 -8.29
N VAL A 46 11.81 7.73 -7.21
CA VAL A 46 12.02 6.28 -7.09
C VAL A 46 10.69 5.54 -7.13
N VAL A 47 9.69 6.00 -6.36
CA VAL A 47 8.34 5.43 -6.34
C VAL A 47 7.74 5.40 -7.75
N ARG A 48 7.79 6.51 -8.51
CA ARG A 48 7.29 6.54 -9.89
C ARG A 48 8.03 5.58 -10.81
N SER A 49 9.36 5.51 -10.67
CA SER A 49 10.17 4.61 -11.50
C SER A 49 9.87 3.14 -11.22
N LEU A 50 9.76 2.77 -9.93
CA LEU A 50 9.42 1.42 -9.52
C LEU A 50 7.99 1.05 -9.91
N LEU A 51 7.03 1.96 -9.72
CA LEU A 51 5.65 1.72 -10.15
C LEU A 51 5.59 1.46 -11.66
N ARG A 52 6.29 2.27 -12.45
CA ARG A 52 6.33 2.09 -13.92
C ARG A 52 6.90 0.74 -14.29
N GLU A 53 8.04 0.36 -13.73
CA GLU A 53 8.66 -0.93 -13.99
C GLU A 53 7.74 -2.10 -13.60
N LEU A 54 7.10 -2.02 -12.44
CA LEU A 54 6.17 -3.06 -11.98
C LEU A 54 4.95 -3.20 -12.90
N VAL A 55 4.42 -2.10 -13.43
CA VAL A 55 3.27 -2.11 -14.35
C VAL A 55 3.67 -2.60 -15.74
N GLU A 56 4.82 -2.16 -16.26
CA GLU A 56 5.32 -2.54 -17.59
C GLU A 56 5.85 -3.99 -17.61
N SER A 57 6.38 -4.47 -16.49
CA SER A 57 6.99 -5.79 -16.33
C SER A 57 6.50 -6.46 -15.03
N PRO A 58 5.22 -6.84 -14.95
CA PRO A 58 4.64 -7.38 -13.73
C PRO A 58 5.30 -8.71 -13.32
N PRO A 59 5.42 -8.97 -12.01
CA PRO A 59 5.89 -10.27 -11.52
C PRO A 59 5.02 -11.41 -12.05
N GLN A 60 5.66 -12.55 -12.36
CA GLN A 60 4.95 -13.70 -12.92
C GLN A 60 3.75 -14.12 -12.06
N GLY A 61 2.59 -14.18 -12.65
CA GLY A 61 1.34 -14.59 -12.01
C GLY A 61 0.60 -13.46 -11.28
N TYR A 62 1.05 -12.21 -11.45
CA TYR A 62 0.39 -11.02 -10.90
C TYR A 62 0.01 -10.03 -11.99
N ILE A 63 -1.07 -9.31 -11.73
CA ILE A 63 -1.35 -8.00 -12.33
C ILE A 63 -0.97 -6.94 -11.32
N VAL A 64 -0.58 -5.75 -11.77
CA VAL A 64 -0.16 -4.65 -10.90
C VAL A 64 -1.19 -3.55 -10.96
N GLU A 65 -1.72 -3.18 -9.79
CA GLU A 65 -2.74 -2.15 -9.65
C GLU A 65 -2.27 -1.06 -8.69
N PRO A 66 -2.12 0.20 -9.14
CA PRO A 66 -1.85 1.30 -8.26
C PRO A 66 -3.08 1.59 -7.39
N VAL A 67 -2.84 1.79 -6.10
CA VAL A 67 -3.91 2.06 -5.13
C VAL A 67 -3.54 3.23 -4.22
N TYR A 68 -4.55 3.87 -3.67
CA TYR A 68 -4.36 4.95 -2.70
C TYR A 68 -5.45 4.94 -1.63
N SER A 69 -5.17 5.65 -0.55
CA SER A 69 -6.13 6.00 0.49
C SER A 69 -5.82 7.38 1.04
N THR A 70 -6.72 7.93 1.84
CA THR A 70 -6.52 9.15 2.62
C THR A 70 -6.76 8.86 4.09
N VAL A 71 -6.48 9.83 4.96
CA VAL A 71 -6.76 9.68 6.40
C VAL A 71 -8.25 9.54 6.70
N ASP A 72 -9.11 10.11 5.85
CA ASP A 72 -10.57 10.14 6.03
C ASP A 72 -11.29 9.05 5.21
N SER A 73 -10.57 8.28 4.39
CA SER A 73 -11.16 7.25 3.54
C SER A 73 -11.50 5.98 4.35
N GLU A 74 -12.57 5.32 3.97
CA GLU A 74 -12.88 3.97 4.43
C GLU A 74 -12.20 2.94 3.50
N GLY A 75 -10.90 2.67 3.73
CA GLY A 75 -10.13 1.70 2.96
C GLY A 75 -9.40 2.28 1.75
N TYR A 76 -8.95 1.39 0.88
CA TYR A 76 -8.16 1.72 -0.31
C TYR A 76 -9.03 1.72 -1.56
N GLN A 77 -8.65 2.58 -2.51
CA GLN A 77 -9.24 2.67 -3.84
C GLN A 77 -8.16 2.46 -4.90
N TYR A 78 -8.56 2.03 -6.09
CA TYR A 78 -7.67 2.05 -7.25
C TYR A 78 -7.27 3.49 -7.57
N ALA A 79 -6.01 3.71 -7.92
CA ALA A 79 -5.47 5.00 -8.33
C ALA A 79 -5.45 5.11 -9.87
N HIS A 80 -6.53 4.71 -10.53
CA HIS A 80 -6.64 4.63 -11.98
C HIS A 80 -6.50 6.00 -12.65
N GLN A 81 -7.11 7.04 -12.06
CA GLN A 81 -7.00 8.41 -12.59
C GLN A 81 -5.55 8.88 -12.55
N TYR A 82 -4.84 8.65 -11.44
CA TYR A 82 -3.41 8.98 -11.35
C TYR A 82 -2.58 8.11 -12.31
N GLY A 83 -2.87 6.81 -12.39
CA GLY A 83 -2.25 5.88 -13.32
C GLY A 83 -2.35 6.36 -14.77
N ASN A 84 -3.50 6.85 -15.19
CA ASN A 84 -3.70 7.41 -16.54
C ASN A 84 -2.81 8.64 -16.80
N THR A 85 -2.46 9.43 -15.78
CA THR A 85 -1.49 10.54 -15.96
C THR A 85 -0.06 10.04 -16.19
N LEU A 86 0.28 8.85 -15.72
CA LEU A 86 1.62 8.26 -15.86
C LEU A 86 1.79 7.40 -17.12
N PHE A 87 0.75 6.65 -17.49
CA PHE A 87 0.80 5.61 -18.54
C PHE A 87 0.06 6.00 -19.81
N GLY A 88 -0.70 7.08 -19.78
CA GLY A 88 -1.49 7.58 -20.90
C GLY A 88 -2.99 7.39 -20.71
N ASP A 89 -3.76 8.23 -21.39
CA ASP A 89 -5.21 8.24 -21.29
C ASP A 89 -5.81 6.87 -21.67
N ASN A 90 -6.76 6.42 -20.86
CA ASN A 90 -7.47 5.14 -21.01
C ASN A 90 -6.60 3.88 -20.79
N PHE A 91 -5.43 3.98 -20.18
CA PHE A 91 -4.66 2.81 -19.74
C PHE A 91 -5.43 2.04 -18.65
N TYR A 92 -6.02 2.75 -17.71
CA TYR A 92 -6.93 2.24 -16.68
C TYR A 92 -8.37 2.78 -16.89
N PRO A 93 -9.36 2.21 -16.19
CA PRO A 93 -10.70 2.81 -16.10
C PRO A 93 -10.65 4.29 -15.72
N SER A 94 -11.63 5.07 -16.19
CA SER A 94 -11.65 6.53 -15.99
C SER A 94 -12.03 6.97 -14.58
N SER A 95 -12.49 6.06 -13.74
CA SER A 95 -12.91 6.34 -12.36
C SER A 95 -12.24 5.41 -11.37
N ASP A 96 -11.92 5.96 -10.21
CA ASP A 96 -11.45 5.20 -9.08
C ASP A 96 -12.63 4.50 -8.39
N SER A 97 -12.38 3.30 -7.86
CA SER A 97 -13.35 2.51 -7.10
C SER A 97 -12.65 1.79 -5.95
N PRO A 98 -13.37 1.34 -4.92
CA PRO A 98 -12.79 0.49 -3.88
C PRO A 98 -12.09 -0.74 -4.47
N ILE A 99 -10.96 -1.15 -3.86
CA ILE A 99 -10.21 -2.32 -4.32
C ILE A 99 -10.99 -3.61 -4.11
N GLU A 100 -10.88 -4.53 -5.07
CA GLU A 100 -11.34 -5.90 -4.95
C GLU A 100 -10.15 -6.82 -4.72
N TYR A 101 -10.10 -7.48 -3.57
CA TYR A 101 -8.98 -8.31 -3.14
C TYR A 101 -9.40 -9.74 -2.85
N ALA A 102 -8.44 -10.66 -2.90
CA ALA A 102 -8.62 -12.05 -2.55
C ALA A 102 -7.38 -12.61 -1.85
N SER A 103 -7.52 -13.77 -1.24
CA SER A 103 -6.40 -14.50 -0.65
C SER A 103 -5.31 -14.78 -1.69
N GLY A 104 -4.06 -14.53 -1.31
CA GLY A 104 -2.88 -14.65 -2.17
C GLY A 104 -2.52 -13.39 -2.95
N ASP A 105 -3.31 -12.32 -2.87
CA ASP A 105 -2.91 -11.00 -3.35
C ASP A 105 -1.80 -10.41 -2.45
N ILE A 106 -1.09 -9.42 -2.96
CA ILE A 106 -0.04 -8.70 -2.24
C ILE A 106 -0.39 -7.22 -2.19
N PHE A 107 -0.22 -6.61 -1.04
CA PHE A 107 -0.24 -5.15 -0.86
C PHE A 107 1.17 -4.67 -0.57
N LEU A 108 1.69 -3.78 -1.41
CA LEU A 108 3.01 -3.17 -1.28
C LEU A 108 2.84 -1.68 -0.96
N GLY A 109 3.18 -1.28 0.27
CA GLY A 109 3.34 0.11 0.64
C GLY A 109 4.61 0.67 0.01
N LEU A 110 4.50 1.16 -1.23
CA LEU A 110 5.65 1.60 -2.01
C LEU A 110 6.07 3.02 -1.64
N ASP A 111 5.14 3.93 -1.39
CA ASP A 111 5.47 5.29 -0.98
C ASP A 111 5.49 5.48 0.54
N LEU A 112 6.12 6.57 1.00
CA LEU A 112 6.25 6.89 2.40
C LEU A 112 5.11 7.81 2.83
N GLN A 113 4.06 7.24 3.43
CA GLN A 113 2.87 7.98 3.87
C GLN A 113 2.49 7.63 5.32
N HIS A 114 3.11 8.31 6.28
CA HIS A 114 2.97 8.03 7.71
C HIS A 114 1.51 8.13 8.19
N HIS A 115 0.81 9.20 7.82
CA HIS A 115 -0.54 9.48 8.33
C HIS A 115 -1.58 8.50 7.80
N VAL A 116 -1.53 8.18 6.51
CA VAL A 116 -2.48 7.27 5.88
C VAL A 116 -2.32 5.86 6.41
N ILE A 117 -1.09 5.36 6.53
CA ILE A 117 -0.83 4.02 7.05
C ILE A 117 -1.34 3.87 8.48
N ALA A 118 -1.11 4.85 9.34
CA ALA A 118 -1.64 4.85 10.70
C ALA A 118 -3.19 4.86 10.72
N ALA A 119 -3.82 5.71 9.91
CA ALA A 119 -5.28 5.79 9.79
C ALA A 119 -5.88 4.49 9.23
N GLN A 120 -5.20 3.83 8.30
CA GLN A 120 -5.66 2.60 7.64
C GLN A 120 -5.17 1.29 8.30
N ALA A 121 -4.57 1.36 9.49
CA ALA A 121 -4.03 0.17 10.17
C ALA A 121 -5.07 -0.95 10.35
N ASN A 122 -6.32 -0.61 10.66
CA ASN A 122 -7.40 -1.60 10.79
C ASN A 122 -7.81 -2.20 9.44
N THR A 123 -7.84 -1.41 8.38
CA THR A 123 -8.10 -1.89 7.01
C THR A 123 -7.00 -2.86 6.58
N LEU A 124 -5.73 -2.53 6.83
CA LEU A 124 -4.60 -3.40 6.51
C LEU A 124 -4.67 -4.72 7.29
N LYS A 125 -5.02 -4.69 8.59
CA LYS A 125 -5.25 -5.92 9.36
C LYS A 125 -6.40 -6.75 8.80
N PHE A 126 -7.45 -6.10 8.31
CA PHE A 126 -8.56 -6.81 7.67
C PHE A 126 -8.13 -7.47 6.36
N LEU A 127 -7.37 -6.78 5.50
CA LEU A 127 -6.77 -7.35 4.29
C LEU A 127 -5.88 -8.55 4.61
N GLN A 128 -5.01 -8.43 5.63
CA GLN A 128 -4.15 -9.54 6.08
C GLN A 128 -4.98 -10.75 6.54
N THR A 129 -6.06 -10.53 7.29
CA THR A 129 -6.97 -11.59 7.73
C THR A 129 -7.67 -12.27 6.56
N ALA A 130 -7.93 -11.54 5.48
CA ALA A 130 -8.48 -12.08 4.23
C ALA A 130 -7.44 -12.82 3.36
N GLY A 131 -6.19 -12.91 3.82
CA GLY A 131 -5.12 -13.65 3.15
C GLY A 131 -4.27 -12.82 2.18
N VAL A 132 -4.36 -11.48 2.24
CA VAL A 132 -3.47 -10.58 1.50
C VAL A 132 -2.15 -10.45 2.25
N GLN A 133 -1.02 -10.62 1.56
CA GLN A 133 0.30 -10.37 2.14
C GLN A 133 0.62 -8.88 2.08
N ILE A 134 1.07 -8.30 3.20
CA ILE A 134 1.31 -6.86 3.31
C ILE A 134 2.78 -6.60 3.54
N TRP A 135 3.39 -5.83 2.64
CA TRP A 135 4.79 -5.48 2.64
C TRP A 135 4.95 -3.97 2.53
N PHE A 136 6.02 -3.42 3.12
CA PHE A 136 6.36 -2.01 3.04
C PHE A 136 7.79 -1.80 2.57
N VAL A 137 8.03 -0.74 1.79
CA VAL A 137 9.37 -0.33 1.38
C VAL A 137 9.92 0.68 2.38
N VAL A 138 11.09 0.38 2.94
CA VAL A 138 11.83 1.27 3.84
C VAL A 138 12.96 1.93 3.04
N TYR A 139 12.89 3.25 2.90
CA TYR A 139 13.87 4.05 2.15
C TYR A 139 15.07 4.43 2.98
N ASP A 140 14.85 4.90 4.20
CA ASP A 140 15.88 5.28 5.14
C ASP A 140 15.35 5.28 6.59
N LEU A 141 16.27 5.38 7.55
CA LEU A 141 15.98 5.55 8.97
C LEU A 141 16.47 6.92 9.49
N LEU A 142 16.81 7.84 8.58
CA LEU A 142 17.36 9.15 8.91
C LEU A 142 16.52 9.93 9.94
N PRO A 143 15.18 9.95 9.89
CA PRO A 143 14.39 10.65 10.89
C PRO A 143 14.57 10.11 12.32
N ILE A 144 14.93 8.85 12.47
CA ILE A 144 15.16 8.22 13.78
C ILE A 144 16.61 8.41 14.21
N GLN A 145 17.55 8.19 13.29
CA GLN A 145 18.99 8.25 13.58
C GLN A 145 19.48 9.69 13.81
N PHE A 146 18.93 10.66 13.10
CA PHE A 146 19.34 12.06 13.13
C PHE A 146 18.14 12.99 13.36
N PRO A 147 17.43 12.87 14.51
CA PRO A 147 16.22 13.65 14.75
C PRO A 147 16.45 15.16 14.74
N ASP A 148 17.66 15.60 15.06
CA ASP A 148 18.05 17.03 15.10
C ASP A 148 18.09 17.68 13.70
N PHE A 149 18.09 16.92 12.61
CA PHE A 149 18.01 17.45 11.25
C PHE A 149 16.61 17.93 10.86
N TRP A 150 15.62 17.61 11.69
CA TRP A 150 14.22 17.90 11.42
C TRP A 150 13.70 18.98 12.37
N ASN A 151 12.72 19.74 11.90
CA ASN A 151 12.04 20.69 12.79
C ASN A 151 11.39 19.92 13.94
N PRO A 152 11.76 20.20 15.22
CA PRO A 152 11.18 19.49 16.36
C PRO A 152 9.66 19.55 16.45
N GLN A 153 9.05 20.66 15.96
CA GLN A 153 7.62 20.86 15.97
C GLN A 153 6.90 19.99 14.93
N ALA A 154 7.60 19.51 13.90
CA ALA A 154 7.06 18.63 12.89
C ALA A 154 6.96 17.16 13.34
N ASN A 155 7.62 16.80 14.45
CA ASN A 155 7.60 15.48 15.07
C ASN A 155 7.87 14.31 14.10
N VAL A 156 8.73 14.55 13.09
CA VAL A 156 8.99 13.62 11.99
C VAL A 156 9.57 12.29 12.49
N SER A 157 10.49 12.37 13.47
CA SER A 157 11.10 11.17 14.06
C SER A 157 10.05 10.23 14.67
N LYS A 158 9.15 10.78 15.49
CA LYS A 158 8.09 9.99 16.13
C LYS A 158 7.12 9.41 15.09
N MET A 159 6.72 10.20 14.10
CA MET A 159 5.84 9.73 13.02
C MET A 159 6.48 8.59 12.23
N HIS A 160 7.79 8.68 11.97
CA HIS A 160 8.53 7.65 11.26
C HIS A 160 8.66 6.38 12.09
N GLN A 161 8.93 6.51 13.38
CA GLN A 161 8.96 5.38 14.30
C GLN A 161 7.60 4.67 14.38
N ASP A 162 6.51 5.42 14.57
CA ASP A 162 5.16 4.85 14.64
C ASP A 162 4.78 4.14 13.34
N TRP A 163 5.18 4.71 12.20
CA TRP A 163 4.99 4.07 10.90
C TRP A 163 5.78 2.77 10.77
N LEU A 164 7.05 2.73 11.22
CA LEU A 164 7.87 1.50 11.20
C LEU A 164 7.28 0.41 12.11
N GLU A 165 6.80 0.77 13.30
CA GLU A 165 6.13 -0.18 14.19
C GLU A 165 4.91 -0.82 13.53
N VAL A 166 4.12 -0.03 12.81
CA VAL A 166 2.98 -0.55 12.03
C VAL A 166 3.48 -1.43 10.89
N ALA A 167 4.44 -0.98 10.10
CA ALA A 167 4.97 -1.72 8.95
C ALA A 167 5.56 -3.07 9.36
N ALA A 168 6.34 -3.11 10.45
CA ALA A 168 6.95 -4.32 10.99
C ALA A 168 5.94 -5.32 11.57
N SER A 169 4.71 -4.89 11.86
CA SER A 169 3.65 -5.77 12.38
C SER A 169 2.98 -6.64 11.30
N PHE A 170 3.29 -6.42 10.02
CA PHE A 170 2.72 -7.14 8.88
C PHE A 170 3.66 -8.23 8.33
N SER A 171 3.52 -8.57 7.05
CA SER A 171 4.26 -9.69 6.44
C SER A 171 5.76 -9.46 6.36
N GLY A 172 6.19 -8.19 6.25
CA GLY A 172 7.59 -7.80 6.29
C GLY A 172 7.86 -6.44 5.66
N VAL A 173 9.15 -6.09 5.65
CA VAL A 173 9.65 -4.86 5.04
C VAL A 173 10.70 -5.18 3.98
N LEU A 174 10.79 -4.31 2.97
CA LEU A 174 11.77 -4.35 1.89
C LEU A 174 12.65 -3.11 2.02
N CYS A 175 13.90 -3.30 2.44
CA CYS A 175 14.85 -2.20 2.54
C CYS A 175 15.50 -1.94 1.17
N ILE A 176 15.66 -0.66 0.81
CA ILE A 176 16.26 -0.29 -0.50
C ILE A 176 17.75 -0.61 -0.61
N SER A 177 18.41 -0.91 0.48
CA SER A 177 19.83 -1.29 0.51
C SER A 177 20.15 -2.20 1.71
N GLY A 178 21.27 -2.92 1.62
CA GLY A 178 21.80 -3.70 2.76
C GLY A 178 22.07 -2.82 3.98
N THR A 179 22.57 -1.60 3.79
CA THR A 179 22.82 -0.64 4.88
C THR A 179 21.54 -0.37 5.67
N VAL A 180 20.41 -0.08 4.99
CA VAL A 180 19.12 0.17 5.66
C VAL A 180 18.59 -1.09 6.34
N ALA A 181 18.91 -2.27 5.83
CA ALA A 181 18.48 -3.54 6.42
C ALA A 181 19.27 -3.94 7.67
N ASP A 182 20.53 -3.48 7.77
CA ASP A 182 21.45 -3.80 8.87
C ASP A 182 21.30 -2.83 10.06
N GLU A 183 20.59 -1.72 9.90
CA GLU A 183 20.31 -0.70 10.91
C GLU A 183 19.04 -1.01 11.71
#